data_88133eef92a184a61dd1b3266189eb5d
#
_entry.id   88133eef92a184a61dd1b3266189eb5d
#
_cell.length_a   1.000
_cell.length_b   1.000
_cell.length_c   1.000
_cell.angle_alpha   90.00
_cell.angle_beta   90.00
_cell.angle_gamma   90.00
#
_symmetry.space_group_name_H-M   'P 1'
#
loop_
_entity.id
_entity.type
_entity.pdbx_description
1 polymer ?
#
loop_
_entity_poly.entity_id
_entity_poly.type
_entity_poly.pdbx_seq_one_letter_code
_entity_poly.pdbx_strand_id
1 'polypeptide(L)' 'MKNKTVDAIIAMYDKEINRLALEISNAQRHGDINELIKMCERQDEVLALFHKTVDIINRIR' A
#
# COMPACT_ATOMS: atom_id res chain seq x y z
N MET A 1 13.20 -5.59 -21.44
CA MET A 1 13.44 -6.63 -20.44
C MET A 1 12.78 -6.27 -19.13
N LYS A 2 12.06 -7.21 -18.53
CA LYS A 2 11.45 -6.97 -17.22
C LYS A 2 12.52 -6.99 -16.14
N ASN A 3 12.48 -6.03 -15.26
CA ASN A 3 13.37 -5.97 -14.11
C ASN A 3 12.73 -6.71 -12.94
N LYS A 4 13.28 -7.84 -12.57
CA LYS A 4 12.74 -8.65 -11.47
C LYS A 4 12.68 -7.90 -10.15
N THR A 5 13.65 -7.03 -9.89
CA THR A 5 13.69 -6.23 -8.67
C THR A 5 12.51 -5.26 -8.63
N VAL A 6 12.24 -4.59 -9.74
CA VAL A 6 11.10 -3.66 -9.85
C VAL A 6 9.79 -4.42 -9.65
N ASP A 7 9.64 -5.56 -10.31
CA ASP A 7 8.43 -6.38 -10.18
C ASP A 7 8.24 -6.84 -8.73
N ALA A 8 9.32 -7.22 -8.05
CA ALA A 8 9.26 -7.63 -6.65
C ALA A 8 8.83 -6.49 -5.73
N ILE A 9 9.33 -5.26 -5.97
CA ILE A 9 8.94 -4.10 -5.19
C ILE A 9 7.46 -3.79 -5.36
N ILE A 10 6.98 -3.80 -6.61
CA ILE A 10 5.57 -3.56 -6.90
C ILE A 10 4.69 -4.63 -6.23
N ALA A 11 5.11 -5.90 -6.30
CA ALA A 11 4.36 -6.98 -5.67
C ALA A 11 4.30 -6.83 -4.15
N MET A 12 5.37 -6.34 -3.52
CA MET A 12 5.39 -6.09 -2.07
C MET A 12 4.38 -5.01 -1.68
N TYR A 13 4.34 -3.89 -2.41
CA TYR A 13 3.38 -2.83 -2.16
C TYR A 13 1.94 -3.30 -2.38
N ASP A 14 1.71 -4.03 -3.45
CA ASP A 14 0.39 -4.56 -3.78
C ASP A 14 -0.13 -5.47 -2.67
N LYS A 15 0.72 -6.35 -2.17
CA LYS A 15 0.39 -7.24 -1.07
C LYS A 15 0.07 -6.46 0.21
N GLU A 16 0.85 -5.44 0.52
CA GLU A 16 0.63 -4.60 1.69
C GLU A 16 -0.68 -3.82 1.59
N ILE A 17 -0.97 -3.26 0.43
CA ILE A 17 -2.21 -2.51 0.19
C ILE A 17 -3.41 -3.44 0.36
N ASN A 18 -3.35 -4.65 -0.18
CA ASN A 18 -4.44 -5.63 -0.05
C ASN A 18 -4.64 -6.06 1.40
N ARG A 19 -3.55 -6.26 2.15
CA ARG A 19 -3.62 -6.60 3.56
C ARG A 19 -4.29 -5.48 4.36
N LEU A 20 -3.91 -4.23 4.11
CA LEU A 20 -4.52 -3.08 4.79
C LEU A 20 -5.99 -2.92 4.45
N ALA A 21 -6.38 -3.19 3.20
CA ALA A 21 -7.77 -3.14 2.79
C ALA A 21 -8.62 -4.14 3.58
N LEU A 22 -8.09 -5.35 3.81
CA LEU A 22 -8.76 -6.36 4.63
C LEU A 22 -8.88 -5.92 6.09
N GLU A 23 -7.82 -5.34 6.65
CA GLU A 23 -7.83 -4.86 8.02
C GLU A 23 -8.83 -3.71 8.21
N ILE A 24 -8.93 -2.81 7.24
CA ILE A 24 -9.91 -1.72 7.25
C ILE A 24 -11.32 -2.29 7.24
N SER A 25 -11.58 -3.29 6.40
CA SER A 25 -12.87 -3.96 6.35
C SER A 25 -13.24 -4.59 7.68
N ASN A 26 -12.27 -5.24 8.34
CA ASN A 26 -12.48 -5.84 9.65
C ASN A 26 -12.76 -4.79 10.73
N ALA A 27 -12.03 -3.68 10.71
CA ALA A 27 -12.25 -2.59 11.65
C ALA A 27 -13.63 -1.97 11.50
N GLN A 28 -14.12 -1.85 10.27
CA GLN A 28 -15.48 -1.37 10.00
C GLN A 28 -16.53 -2.30 10.62
N ARG A 29 -16.32 -3.61 10.54
CA ARG A 29 -17.24 -4.58 11.12
C ARG A 29 -17.30 -4.50 12.63
N HIS A 30 -16.17 -4.21 13.28
CA HIS A 30 -16.09 -4.10 14.72
C HIS A 30 -16.53 -2.74 15.25
N GLY A 31 -16.68 -1.75 14.37
CA GLY A 31 -17.12 -0.41 14.75
C GLY A 31 -16.09 0.39 15.53
N ASP A 32 -14.81 0.00 15.44
CA ASP A 32 -13.73 0.72 16.12
C ASP A 32 -13.24 1.87 15.23
N ILE A 33 -13.78 3.06 15.49
CA ILE A 33 -13.50 4.25 14.70
C ILE A 33 -12.02 4.67 14.79
N ASN A 34 -11.44 4.58 15.98
CA ASN A 34 -10.03 4.97 16.18
C ASN A 34 -9.09 4.06 15.39
N GLU A 35 -9.34 2.76 15.42
CA GLU A 35 -8.56 1.78 14.67
C GLU A 35 -8.74 2.00 13.17
N LEU A 36 -9.96 2.28 12.75
CA LEU A 36 -10.27 2.54 11.35
C LEU A 36 -9.50 3.76 10.83
N ILE A 37 -9.46 4.85 11.59
CA ILE A 37 -8.72 6.06 11.23
C ILE A 37 -7.23 5.75 11.08
N LYS A 38 -6.65 5.04 12.04
CA LYS A 38 -5.23 4.66 11.99
C LYS A 38 -4.89 3.83 10.75
N MET A 39 -5.76 2.89 10.41
CA MET A 39 -5.54 2.03 9.26
C MET A 39 -5.69 2.78 7.94
N CYS A 40 -6.63 3.72 7.87
CA CYS A 40 -6.77 4.57 6.69
C CYS A 40 -5.56 5.46 6.50
N GLU A 41 -5.03 6.05 7.58
CA GLU A 41 -3.81 6.84 7.54
C GLU A 41 -2.63 6.00 7.07
N ARG A 42 -2.52 4.78 7.58
CA ARG A 42 -1.46 3.85 7.17
C ARG A 42 -1.56 3.51 5.70
N GLN A 43 -2.77 3.26 5.21
CA GLN A 43 -2.98 2.96 3.80
C GLN A 43 -2.58 4.14 2.92
N ASP A 44 -2.93 5.36 3.32
CA ASP A 44 -2.55 6.57 2.60
C ASP A 44 -1.03 6.73 2.52
N GLU A 45 -0.31 6.46 3.62
CA GLU A 45 1.15 6.48 3.64
C GLU A 45 1.74 5.46 2.68
N VAL A 46 1.24 4.24 2.69
CA VAL A 46 1.73 3.17 1.82
C VAL A 46 1.47 3.51 0.35
N LEU A 47 0.28 4.03 0.04
CA LEU A 47 -0.04 4.46 -1.32
C LEU A 47 0.86 5.60 -1.79
N ALA A 48 1.13 6.57 -0.93
CA ALA A 48 2.02 7.68 -1.27
C ALA A 48 3.44 7.19 -1.56
N LEU A 49 3.94 6.26 -0.74
CA LEU A 49 5.25 5.65 -0.96
C LEU A 49 5.30 4.83 -2.25
N PHE A 50 4.23 4.12 -2.54
CA PHE A 50 4.12 3.36 -3.77
C PHE A 50 4.20 4.27 -5.00
N HIS A 51 3.40 5.33 -5.02
CA HIS A 51 3.41 6.28 -6.14
C HIS A 51 4.77 6.94 -6.31
N LYS A 52 5.41 7.32 -5.21
CA LYS A 52 6.74 7.91 -5.24
C LYS A 52 7.78 6.94 -5.80
N THR A 53 7.70 5.67 -5.39
CA THR A 53 8.61 4.63 -5.85
C THR A 53 8.45 4.39 -7.34
N VAL A 54 7.20 4.29 -7.82
CA VAL A 54 6.91 4.11 -9.24
C VAL A 54 7.43 5.29 -10.06
N ASP A 55 7.26 6.50 -9.55
CA ASP A 55 7.73 7.71 -10.21
C ASP A 55 9.26 7.71 -10.36
N ILE A 56 9.97 7.33 -9.29
CA ILE A 56 11.43 7.22 -9.32
C ILE A 56 11.88 6.17 -10.34
N ILE A 57 11.23 5.02 -10.37
CA ILE A 57 11.55 3.95 -11.30
C ILE A 57 11.37 4.43 -12.74
N ASN A 58 10.30 5.16 -13.01
CA ASN A 58 10.04 5.68 -14.34
C ASN A 58 11.08 6.72 -14.78
N ARG A 59 11.61 7.47 -13.85
CA ARG A 59 12.68 8.47 -14.15
C ARG A 59 14.02 7.81 -14.47
N ILE A 60 14.29 6.67 -13.83
CA ILE A 60 15.56 5.94 -14.07
C ILE A 60 15.57 5.27 -15.44
N ARG A 61 14.41 4.90 -15.92
CA ARG A 61 14.31 4.35 -17.27
C ARG A 61 14.59 5.41 -18.30
#